data_70f06f525d9bf8dcbdeacb2328618117
#
_entry.id   70f06f525d9bf8dcbdeacb2328618117
#
_cell.length_a   1.000
_cell.length_b   1.000
_cell.length_c   1.000
_cell.angle_alpha   90.00
_cell.angle_beta   90.00
_cell.angle_gamma   90.00
#
_symmetry.space_group_name_H-M   'P 1'
#
loop_
_entity.id
_entity.type
_entity.pdbx_description
1 polymer ?
#
loop_
_entity_poly.entity_id
_entity_poly.type
_entity_poly.pdbx_seq_one_letter_code
_entity_poly.pdbx_strand_id
1 'polypeptide(L)'
;MDLGTANTIIIKDDKIVLDEPSVAAFDNRTGEMIAVGTKAREMYEKGNANIRTIRPLREGVIADFDAAEHMIRGMIRMISRRRGWFTPSLRMVVCIPSGSTEVEIRAVRDSSEHAGGRDVYMIYEPMAAAIGVGIDVLAPEGHMIVDIGGGTTEIAVISLGGIVEDQSIDTAGDELTQDIMDHMREKHQIKVGERTAEQIKIQVGAVYADIDDAPADFTVWGANMMDTMPRKVEVNYREIAECLDNSIGKIESAILRTLEATPPELYADIVANGVVLTGGGALLRGLDKRLSKRFGLDFKIAENPLHSVAIGTGIALKNIHNFNFLFR
;
A
#
# COMPACT_ATOMS: atom_id res chain seq x y z
N MET A 1 -7.57 8.84 -7.31
CA MET A 1 -6.59 9.05 -6.22
C MET A 1 -6.48 7.74 -5.46
N ASP A 2 -5.28 7.26 -5.35
CA ASP A 2 -4.94 6.14 -4.48
C ASP A 2 -4.48 6.74 -3.14
N LEU A 3 -5.26 6.49 -2.09
CA LEU A 3 -5.03 7.04 -0.74
C LEU A 3 -4.44 5.96 0.16
N GLY A 4 -3.23 5.50 -0.19
CA GLY A 4 -2.59 4.41 0.51
C GLY A 4 -1.95 4.79 1.86
N THR A 5 -1.80 3.81 2.73
CA THR A 5 -1.19 3.96 4.07
C THR A 5 0.26 4.47 3.98
N ALA A 6 1.04 3.98 3.03
CA ALA A 6 2.43 4.38 2.84
C ALA A 6 2.58 5.61 1.95
N ASN A 7 1.96 5.60 0.79
CA ASN A 7 2.01 6.65 -0.23
C ASN A 7 0.62 7.01 -0.71
N THR A 8 0.42 8.29 -1.05
CA THR A 8 -0.75 8.76 -1.79
C THR A 8 -0.33 9.08 -3.22
N ILE A 9 -1.05 8.50 -4.20
CA ILE A 9 -0.78 8.68 -5.62
C ILE A 9 -1.98 9.34 -6.30
N ILE A 10 -1.72 10.39 -7.08
CA ILE A 10 -2.77 11.06 -7.86
C ILE A 10 -2.44 10.97 -9.34
N ILE A 11 -3.41 10.43 -10.10
CA ILE A 11 -3.38 10.43 -11.55
C ILE A 11 -4.33 11.51 -12.07
N LYS A 12 -3.84 12.29 -13.02
CA LYS A 12 -4.60 13.30 -13.74
C LYS A 12 -4.22 13.25 -15.22
N ASP A 13 -5.21 13.20 -16.09
CA ASP A 13 -5.00 13.16 -17.55
C ASP A 13 -4.00 12.05 -17.95
N ASP A 14 -4.17 10.83 -17.40
CA ASP A 14 -3.35 9.61 -17.59
C ASP A 14 -1.90 9.72 -17.13
N LYS A 15 -1.57 10.71 -16.37
CA LYS A 15 -0.23 10.89 -15.82
C LYS A 15 -0.26 10.87 -14.31
N ILE A 16 0.71 10.20 -13.72
CA ILE A 16 0.99 10.37 -12.31
C ILE A 16 1.47 11.81 -12.11
N VAL A 17 0.68 12.60 -11.41
CA VAL A 17 0.99 14.01 -11.12
C VAL A 17 1.44 14.22 -9.68
N LEU A 18 1.25 13.22 -8.83
CA LEU A 18 1.73 13.18 -7.46
C LEU A 18 1.95 11.73 -7.05
N ASP A 19 3.09 11.47 -6.43
CA ASP A 19 3.46 10.23 -5.73
C ASP A 19 4.26 10.67 -4.50
N GLU A 20 3.57 10.73 -3.37
CA GLU A 20 4.12 11.31 -2.14
C GLU A 20 3.79 10.42 -0.93
N PRO A 21 4.69 10.33 0.06
CA PRO A 21 4.39 9.65 1.32
C PRO A 21 3.15 10.20 2.01
N SER A 22 2.32 9.32 2.55
CA SER A 22 1.11 9.68 3.33
C SER A 22 1.49 10.18 4.72
N VAL A 23 2.23 11.29 4.79
CA VAL A 23 2.74 11.90 6.03
C VAL A 23 2.44 13.40 6.03
N ALA A 24 2.02 13.92 7.17
CA ALA A 24 1.83 15.35 7.42
C ALA A 24 2.61 15.80 8.65
N ALA A 25 3.09 17.03 8.64
CA ALA A 25 3.76 17.67 9.77
C ALA A 25 3.02 18.93 10.20
N PHE A 26 2.84 19.10 11.51
CA PHE A 26 2.09 20.18 12.12
C PHE A 26 2.95 20.95 13.15
N ASP A 27 2.76 22.26 13.23
CA ASP A 27 3.25 23.06 14.36
C ASP A 27 2.31 22.84 15.56
N ASN A 28 2.82 22.31 16.65
CA ASN A 28 2.04 22.01 17.87
C ASN A 28 1.48 23.25 18.57
N ARG A 29 2.02 24.44 18.31
CA ARG A 29 1.56 25.68 18.93
C ARG A 29 0.39 26.29 18.19
N THR A 30 0.39 26.21 16.85
CA THR A 30 -0.65 26.80 16.01
C THR A 30 -1.67 25.80 15.51
N GLY A 31 -1.33 24.50 15.51
CA GLY A 31 -2.12 23.46 14.88
C GLY A 31 -2.04 23.46 13.35
N GLU A 32 -1.28 24.37 12.75
CA GLU A 32 -1.18 24.50 11.30
C GLU A 32 -0.29 23.40 10.69
N MET A 33 -0.71 22.89 9.52
CA MET A 33 0.12 21.98 8.73
C MET A 33 1.27 22.76 8.07
N ILE A 34 2.50 22.36 8.39
CA ILE A 34 3.74 23.02 7.90
C ILE A 34 4.38 22.26 6.73
N ALA A 35 4.13 20.96 6.60
CA ALA A 35 4.63 20.15 5.49
C ALA A 35 3.72 18.94 5.23
N VAL A 36 3.79 18.40 4.00
CA VAL A 36 3.11 17.19 3.58
C VAL A 36 4.00 16.39 2.61
N GLY A 37 3.81 15.09 2.55
CA GLY A 37 4.55 14.22 1.64
C GLY A 37 6.03 14.08 2.02
N THR A 38 6.91 14.07 1.04
CA THR A 38 8.36 13.91 1.20
C THR A 38 8.96 14.86 2.23
N LYS A 39 8.53 16.13 2.23
CA LYS A 39 9.01 17.12 3.20
C LYS A 39 8.61 16.77 4.65
N ALA A 40 7.40 16.27 4.85
CA ALA A 40 6.95 15.81 6.16
C ALA A 40 7.68 14.53 6.58
N ARG A 41 7.92 13.60 5.63
CA ARG A 41 8.69 12.37 5.88
C ARG A 41 10.14 12.64 6.29
N GLU A 42 10.77 13.71 5.76
CA GLU A 42 12.10 14.12 6.19
C GLU A 42 12.15 14.57 7.66
N MET A 43 11.01 15.04 8.18
CA MET A 43 10.84 15.46 9.59
C MET A 43 10.40 14.30 10.49
N TYR A 44 9.91 13.19 9.91
CA TYR A 44 9.42 12.02 10.65
C TYR A 44 10.55 11.42 11.47
N GLU A 45 10.28 11.03 12.71
CA GLU A 45 11.25 10.57 13.72
C GLU A 45 12.36 11.59 14.10
N LYS A 46 12.31 12.82 13.58
CA LYS A 46 13.30 13.90 13.87
C LYS A 46 12.66 15.12 14.53
N GLY A 47 11.38 15.02 14.85
CA GLY A 47 10.61 16.12 15.44
C GLY A 47 11.13 16.56 16.80
N ASN A 48 10.68 17.75 17.22
CA ASN A 48 10.89 18.29 18.55
C ASN A 48 9.52 18.61 19.18
N ALA A 49 9.51 19.15 20.40
CA ALA A 49 8.26 19.47 21.10
C ALA A 49 7.31 20.41 20.32
N ASN A 50 7.82 21.18 19.36
CA ASN A 50 7.02 22.12 18.57
C ASN A 50 6.53 21.54 17.24
N ILE A 51 7.05 20.40 16.78
CA ILE A 51 6.70 19.80 15.49
C ILE A 51 6.25 18.36 15.72
N ARG A 52 5.01 18.08 15.29
CA ARG A 52 4.42 16.74 15.30
C ARG A 52 4.31 16.26 13.86
N THR A 53 4.83 15.06 13.59
CA THR A 53 4.63 14.36 12.32
C THR A 53 3.65 13.21 12.53
N ILE A 54 2.71 13.05 11.59
CA ILE A 54 1.64 12.08 11.67
C ILE A 54 1.55 11.33 10.35
N ARG A 55 1.28 10.02 10.42
CA ARG A 55 0.73 9.22 9.33
C ARG A 55 -0.79 9.14 9.56
N PRO A 56 -1.59 9.89 8.80
CA PRO A 56 -3.04 9.93 9.02
C PRO A 56 -3.77 8.65 8.69
N LEU A 57 -3.14 7.81 7.85
CA LEU A 57 -3.65 6.50 7.47
C LEU A 57 -2.84 5.41 8.15
N ARG A 58 -3.53 4.40 8.66
CA ARG A 58 -2.95 3.18 9.23
C ARG A 58 -3.84 2.01 8.86
N GLU A 59 -3.24 0.87 8.56
CA GLU A 59 -3.98 -0.35 8.25
C GLU A 59 -5.11 -0.11 7.22
N GLY A 60 -4.79 0.68 6.17
CA GLY A 60 -5.72 1.02 5.10
C GLY A 60 -6.82 2.05 5.44
N VAL A 61 -6.94 2.47 6.71
CA VAL A 61 -8.03 3.35 7.16
C VAL A 61 -7.53 4.71 7.66
N ILE A 62 -8.45 5.68 7.72
CA ILE A 62 -8.17 7.00 8.30
C ILE A 62 -8.16 6.90 9.83
N ALA A 63 -6.98 6.99 10.41
CA ALA A 63 -6.77 7.00 11.87
C ALA A 63 -6.90 8.40 12.48
N ASP A 64 -6.65 9.46 11.71
CA ASP A 64 -6.79 10.86 12.11
C ASP A 64 -7.45 11.64 10.97
N PHE A 65 -8.76 11.94 11.14
CA PHE A 65 -9.59 12.57 10.12
C PHE A 65 -9.08 13.97 9.76
N ASP A 66 -8.80 14.80 10.76
CA ASP A 66 -8.36 16.18 10.52
C ASP A 66 -7.01 16.20 9.81
N ALA A 67 -6.09 15.35 10.23
CA ALA A 67 -4.79 15.23 9.57
C ALA A 67 -4.89 14.69 8.15
N ALA A 68 -5.79 13.73 7.89
CA ALA A 68 -6.05 13.20 6.55
C ALA A 68 -6.63 14.27 5.62
N GLU A 69 -7.64 15.03 6.07
CA GLU A 69 -8.21 16.13 5.30
C GLU A 69 -7.16 17.19 4.94
N HIS A 70 -6.35 17.61 5.93
CA HIS A 70 -5.27 18.56 5.69
C HIS A 70 -4.22 18.01 4.71
N MET A 71 -3.85 16.74 4.84
CA MET A 71 -2.91 16.05 3.95
C MET A 71 -3.44 16.04 2.52
N ILE A 72 -4.65 15.53 2.30
CA ILE A 72 -5.30 15.44 0.97
C ILE A 72 -5.38 16.84 0.34
N ARG A 73 -5.84 17.84 1.10
CA ARG A 73 -5.92 19.23 0.67
C ARG A 73 -4.54 19.78 0.29
N GLY A 74 -3.52 19.49 1.09
CA GLY A 74 -2.13 19.86 0.81
C GLY A 74 -1.61 19.26 -0.49
N MET A 75 -1.85 17.96 -0.71
CA MET A 75 -1.45 17.25 -1.91
C MET A 75 -2.18 17.75 -3.16
N ILE A 76 -3.49 18.00 -3.08
CA ILE A 76 -4.26 18.63 -4.17
C ILE A 76 -3.71 20.01 -4.52
N ARG A 77 -3.28 20.79 -3.53
CA ARG A 77 -2.64 22.10 -3.78
C ARG A 77 -1.30 21.98 -4.50
N MET A 78 -0.52 20.93 -4.27
CA MET A 78 0.76 20.70 -4.96
C MET A 78 0.57 20.52 -6.46
N ILE A 79 -0.52 19.88 -6.90
CA ILE A 79 -0.84 19.66 -8.31
C ILE A 79 -1.64 20.78 -8.97
N SER A 80 -2.18 21.70 -8.19
CA SER A 80 -3.01 22.80 -8.69
C SER A 80 -2.14 23.99 -9.09
N ARG A 81 -1.94 24.22 -10.39
CA ARG A 81 -1.13 25.34 -10.93
C ARG A 81 -1.78 26.72 -10.80
N ARG A 82 -3.07 26.81 -10.44
CA ARG A 82 -3.80 28.08 -10.39
C ARG A 82 -3.94 28.60 -8.96
N ARG A 83 -3.18 29.64 -8.63
CA ARG A 83 -3.47 30.58 -7.54
C ARG A 83 -4.61 31.53 -7.96
N GLY A 84 -5.84 31.08 -7.92
CA GLY A 84 -7.00 31.92 -8.26
C GLY A 84 -8.13 31.70 -7.25
N TRP A 85 -9.04 32.68 -7.16
CA TRP A 85 -10.23 32.66 -6.30
C TRP A 85 -11.23 31.54 -6.62
N PHE A 86 -11.08 30.88 -7.76
CA PHE A 86 -11.90 29.76 -8.18
C PHE A 86 -11.05 28.49 -8.12
N THR A 87 -11.25 27.68 -7.07
CA THR A 87 -10.84 26.27 -7.08
C THR A 87 -11.75 25.53 -8.05
N PRO A 88 -11.22 24.88 -9.10
CA PRO A 88 -12.06 24.07 -9.96
C PRO A 88 -12.68 22.95 -9.14
N SER A 89 -13.97 22.74 -9.31
CA SER A 89 -14.69 21.58 -8.80
C SER A 89 -14.06 20.30 -9.37
N LEU A 90 -13.54 19.43 -8.51
CA LEU A 90 -12.85 18.21 -8.91
C LEU A 90 -13.83 17.04 -8.91
N ARG A 91 -13.89 16.30 -10.02
CA ARG A 91 -14.46 14.96 -10.04
C ARG A 91 -13.31 13.99 -9.78
N MET A 92 -13.49 13.08 -8.85
CA MET A 92 -12.45 12.13 -8.48
C MET A 92 -13.01 10.75 -8.18
N VAL A 93 -12.18 9.74 -8.40
CA VAL A 93 -12.34 8.38 -7.88
C VAL A 93 -11.27 8.18 -6.82
N VAL A 94 -11.64 7.62 -5.68
CA VAL A 94 -10.75 7.30 -4.57
C VAL A 94 -10.86 5.81 -4.29
N CYS A 95 -9.73 5.12 -4.15
CA CYS A 95 -9.73 3.72 -3.76
C CYS A 95 -9.83 3.58 -2.24
N ILE A 96 -10.40 2.47 -1.82
CA ILE A 96 -10.55 2.06 -0.43
C ILE A 96 -10.32 0.55 -0.32
N PRO A 97 -9.84 0.04 0.81
CA PRO A 97 -9.75 -1.39 1.07
C PRO A 97 -11.11 -2.09 0.95
N SER A 98 -11.12 -3.36 0.54
CA SER A 98 -12.36 -4.12 0.37
C SER A 98 -13.06 -4.38 1.70
N GLY A 99 -12.28 -4.52 2.79
CA GLY A 99 -12.79 -4.71 4.15
C GLY A 99 -13.26 -3.44 4.87
N SER A 100 -13.31 -2.27 4.19
CA SER A 100 -13.68 -1.00 4.82
C SER A 100 -15.12 -0.98 5.32
N THR A 101 -15.31 -0.48 6.54
CA THR A 101 -16.63 -0.24 7.14
C THR A 101 -17.32 0.97 6.52
N GLU A 102 -18.64 1.08 6.63
CA GLU A 102 -19.38 2.25 6.15
C GLU A 102 -18.91 3.57 6.78
N VAL A 103 -18.41 3.52 8.03
CA VAL A 103 -17.88 4.70 8.72
C VAL A 103 -16.58 5.15 8.08
N GLU A 104 -15.67 4.23 7.77
CA GLU A 104 -14.40 4.49 7.09
C GLU A 104 -14.61 5.00 5.66
N ILE A 105 -15.52 4.37 4.93
CA ILE A 105 -15.93 4.81 3.59
C ILE A 105 -16.42 6.27 3.63
N ARG A 106 -17.27 6.59 4.60
CA ARG A 106 -17.77 7.97 4.79
C ARG A 106 -16.64 8.92 5.13
N ALA A 107 -15.71 8.50 6.01
CA ALA A 107 -14.56 9.32 6.39
C ALA A 107 -13.68 9.70 5.19
N VAL A 108 -13.41 8.73 4.29
CA VAL A 108 -12.64 8.99 3.05
C VAL A 108 -13.41 9.93 2.12
N ARG A 109 -14.72 9.73 1.97
CA ARG A 109 -15.57 10.61 1.16
C ARG A 109 -15.54 12.03 1.68
N ASP A 110 -15.88 12.23 2.96
CA ASP A 110 -15.98 13.54 3.58
C ASP A 110 -14.63 14.28 3.52
N SER A 111 -13.51 13.59 3.80
CA SER A 111 -12.17 14.17 3.68
C SER A 111 -11.86 14.61 2.25
N SER A 112 -12.28 13.82 1.24
CA SER A 112 -12.07 14.13 -0.16
C SER A 112 -12.93 15.29 -0.64
N GLU A 113 -14.20 15.36 -0.20
CA GLU A 113 -15.11 16.47 -0.49
C GLU A 113 -14.62 17.77 0.15
N HIS A 114 -14.22 17.74 1.42
CA HIS A 114 -13.65 18.89 2.13
C HIS A 114 -12.34 19.37 1.49
N ALA A 115 -11.55 18.47 0.90
CA ALA A 115 -10.35 18.81 0.17
C ALA A 115 -10.60 19.43 -1.21
N GLY A 116 -11.86 19.50 -1.68
CA GLY A 116 -12.28 20.14 -2.93
C GLY A 116 -12.91 19.22 -3.97
N GLY A 117 -13.19 17.97 -3.60
CA GLY A 117 -14.00 17.05 -4.42
C GLY A 117 -15.45 17.50 -4.47
N ARG A 118 -16.05 17.53 -5.67
CA ARG A 118 -17.49 17.78 -5.85
C ARG A 118 -18.25 16.50 -6.10
N ASP A 119 -17.73 15.69 -7.04
CA ASP A 119 -18.28 14.40 -7.40
C ASP A 119 -17.21 13.36 -6.99
N VAL A 120 -17.33 12.79 -5.80
CA VAL A 120 -16.42 11.78 -5.28
C VAL A 120 -17.06 10.41 -5.46
N TYR A 121 -16.38 9.55 -6.22
CA TYR A 121 -16.70 8.15 -6.39
C TYR A 121 -15.66 7.30 -5.69
N MET A 122 -16.05 6.11 -5.27
CA MET A 122 -15.16 5.16 -4.63
C MET A 122 -15.10 3.86 -5.40
N ILE A 123 -13.96 3.19 -5.29
CA ILE A 123 -13.67 1.89 -5.87
C ILE A 123 -12.87 1.08 -4.85
N TYR A 124 -13.11 -0.21 -4.75
CA TYR A 124 -12.29 -1.09 -3.94
C TYR A 124 -10.90 -1.28 -4.53
N GLU A 125 -9.88 -1.27 -3.68
CA GLU A 125 -8.46 -1.39 -4.09
C GLU A 125 -8.19 -2.59 -4.99
N PRO A 126 -8.65 -3.83 -4.68
CA PRO A 126 -8.40 -4.97 -5.54
C PRO A 126 -9.07 -4.85 -6.92
N MET A 127 -10.25 -4.22 -7.00
CA MET A 127 -10.90 -3.94 -8.28
C MET A 127 -10.11 -2.91 -9.10
N ALA A 128 -9.65 -1.84 -8.45
CA ALA A 128 -8.80 -0.85 -9.09
C ALA A 128 -7.47 -1.47 -9.55
N ALA A 129 -6.83 -2.29 -8.70
CA ALA A 129 -5.62 -3.00 -9.04
C ALA A 129 -5.79 -3.89 -10.28
N ALA A 130 -6.87 -4.68 -10.35
CA ALA A 130 -7.18 -5.53 -11.50
C ALA A 130 -7.33 -4.74 -12.80
N ILE A 131 -8.07 -3.63 -12.77
CA ILE A 131 -8.19 -2.72 -13.91
C ILE A 131 -6.82 -2.14 -14.30
N GLY A 132 -6.02 -1.77 -13.31
CA GLY A 132 -4.71 -1.14 -13.52
C GLY A 132 -3.66 -2.07 -14.14
N VAL A 133 -3.75 -3.37 -13.89
CA VAL A 133 -2.89 -4.38 -14.53
C VAL A 133 -3.44 -4.87 -15.87
N GLY A 134 -4.59 -4.34 -16.32
CA GLY A 134 -5.17 -4.62 -17.64
C GLY A 134 -6.10 -5.84 -17.67
N ILE A 135 -6.57 -6.33 -16.52
CA ILE A 135 -7.58 -7.39 -16.48
C ILE A 135 -8.93 -6.83 -16.95
N ASP A 136 -9.60 -7.55 -17.84
CA ASP A 136 -11.00 -7.25 -18.19
C ASP A 136 -11.92 -7.75 -17.06
N VAL A 137 -12.16 -6.87 -16.09
CA VAL A 137 -12.98 -7.21 -14.91
C VAL A 137 -14.44 -7.50 -15.24
N LEU A 138 -14.93 -7.14 -16.45
CA LEU A 138 -16.30 -7.40 -16.89
C LEU A 138 -16.46 -8.76 -17.56
N ALA A 139 -15.36 -9.42 -17.91
CA ALA A 139 -15.38 -10.73 -18.54
C ALA A 139 -15.99 -11.80 -17.59
N PRO A 140 -16.66 -12.84 -18.15
CA PRO A 140 -17.17 -13.96 -17.38
C PRO A 140 -16.06 -14.97 -17.05
N GLU A 141 -14.92 -14.50 -16.58
CA GLU A 141 -13.75 -15.29 -16.22
C GLU A 141 -13.30 -14.90 -14.80
N GLY A 142 -12.82 -15.89 -14.05
CA GLY A 142 -12.27 -15.69 -12.71
C GLY A 142 -10.84 -15.17 -12.75
N HIS A 143 -10.58 -14.05 -12.11
CA HIS A 143 -9.24 -13.49 -11.94
C HIS A 143 -8.95 -13.29 -10.45
N MET A 144 -7.78 -13.74 -10.01
CA MET A 144 -7.33 -13.51 -8.64
C MET A 144 -6.22 -12.49 -8.61
N ILE A 145 -6.35 -11.52 -7.72
CA ILE A 145 -5.35 -10.49 -7.46
C ILE A 145 -4.98 -10.47 -5.98
N VAL A 146 -3.71 -10.24 -5.71
CA VAL A 146 -3.15 -10.07 -4.36
C VAL A 146 -2.40 -8.75 -4.35
N ASP A 147 -2.94 -7.76 -3.68
CA ASP A 147 -2.33 -6.44 -3.51
C ASP A 147 -1.73 -6.33 -2.12
N ILE A 148 -0.40 -6.26 -2.03
CA ILE A 148 0.32 -6.14 -0.76
C ILE A 148 0.79 -4.70 -0.62
N GLY A 149 -0.03 -3.91 0.04
CA GLY A 149 0.19 -2.49 0.25
C GLY A 149 1.14 -2.16 1.40
N GLY A 150 1.03 -0.95 1.94
CA GLY A 150 1.76 -0.52 3.14
C GLY A 150 1.10 -0.99 4.42
N GLY A 151 -0.20 -0.83 4.55
CA GLY A 151 -0.97 -1.15 5.75
C GLY A 151 -1.81 -2.42 5.64
N THR A 152 -2.28 -2.76 4.45
CA THR A 152 -3.15 -3.92 4.21
C THR A 152 -2.65 -4.79 3.08
N THR A 153 -3.02 -6.07 3.12
CA THR A 153 -2.96 -6.99 1.99
C THR A 153 -4.39 -7.34 1.59
N GLU A 154 -4.73 -6.99 0.36
CA GLU A 154 -6.03 -7.23 -0.26
C GLU A 154 -5.93 -8.42 -1.21
N ILE A 155 -6.78 -9.42 -1.02
CA ILE A 155 -6.84 -10.62 -1.85
C ILE A 155 -8.25 -10.72 -2.38
N ALA A 156 -8.43 -10.74 -3.69
CA ALA A 156 -9.77 -10.82 -4.26
C ALA A 156 -9.84 -11.71 -5.49
N VAL A 157 -10.98 -12.36 -5.65
CA VAL A 157 -11.42 -13.04 -6.87
C VAL A 157 -12.49 -12.20 -7.54
N ILE A 158 -12.27 -11.81 -8.78
CA ILE A 158 -13.08 -10.87 -9.54
C ILE A 158 -13.62 -11.59 -10.77
N SER A 159 -14.92 -11.38 -11.05
CA SER A 159 -15.59 -11.84 -12.26
C SER A 159 -16.85 -11.01 -12.52
N LEU A 160 -17.23 -10.81 -13.78
CA LEU A 160 -18.47 -10.13 -14.20
C LEU A 160 -18.68 -8.75 -13.55
N GLY A 161 -17.61 -8.00 -13.33
CA GLY A 161 -17.64 -6.67 -12.73
C GLY A 161 -17.90 -6.67 -11.22
N GLY A 162 -17.76 -7.81 -10.55
CA GLY A 162 -17.95 -7.94 -9.10
C GLY A 162 -16.78 -8.64 -8.42
N ILE A 163 -16.61 -8.36 -7.14
CA ILE A 163 -15.76 -9.14 -6.25
C ILE A 163 -16.61 -10.32 -5.78
N VAL A 164 -16.16 -11.53 -6.06
CA VAL A 164 -16.86 -12.79 -5.71
C VAL A 164 -16.43 -13.27 -4.33
N GLU A 165 -15.13 -13.23 -4.08
CA GLU A 165 -14.53 -13.55 -2.78
C GLU A 165 -13.41 -12.55 -2.50
N ASP A 166 -13.29 -12.14 -1.25
CA ASP A 166 -12.19 -11.28 -0.81
C ASP A 166 -11.75 -11.54 0.62
N GLN A 167 -10.52 -11.18 0.89
CA GLN A 167 -9.90 -11.13 2.21
C GLN A 167 -9.06 -9.86 2.30
N SER A 168 -9.27 -9.08 3.34
CA SER A 168 -8.41 -7.97 3.74
C SER A 168 -7.74 -8.33 5.07
N ILE A 169 -6.43 -8.19 5.15
CA ILE A 169 -5.66 -8.41 6.38
C ILE A 169 -4.67 -7.27 6.60
N ASP A 170 -4.41 -6.95 7.87
CA ASP A 170 -3.53 -5.85 8.27
C ASP A 170 -2.03 -6.21 8.17
N THR A 171 -1.71 -7.45 7.76
CA THR A 171 -0.33 -7.88 7.55
C THR A 171 0.16 -7.44 6.18
N ALA A 172 1.00 -6.40 6.16
CA ALA A 172 1.52 -5.77 4.95
C ALA A 172 2.88 -5.09 5.20
N GLY A 173 3.25 -4.12 4.38
CA GLY A 173 4.57 -3.49 4.40
C GLY A 173 5.00 -2.93 5.76
N ASP A 174 4.08 -2.36 6.53
CA ASP A 174 4.38 -1.78 7.84
C ASP A 174 4.68 -2.87 8.89
N GLU A 175 3.93 -3.99 8.89
CA GLU A 175 4.22 -5.13 9.76
C GLU A 175 5.56 -5.76 9.43
N LEU A 176 5.88 -5.93 8.12
CA LEU A 176 7.19 -6.42 7.69
C LEU A 176 8.34 -5.49 8.12
N THR A 177 8.11 -4.19 8.14
CA THR A 177 9.09 -3.22 8.66
C THR A 177 9.26 -3.35 10.18
N GLN A 178 8.17 -3.59 10.90
CA GLN A 178 8.20 -3.82 12.34
C GLN A 178 8.93 -5.12 12.70
N ASP A 179 8.68 -6.20 11.95
CA ASP A 179 9.41 -7.47 12.12
C ASP A 179 10.92 -7.26 12.01
N ILE A 180 11.36 -6.47 11.00
CA ILE A 180 12.78 -6.13 10.84
C ILE A 180 13.31 -5.31 12.02
N MET A 181 12.55 -4.33 12.52
CA MET A 181 12.96 -3.55 13.70
C MET A 181 13.14 -4.43 14.93
N ASP A 182 12.23 -5.37 15.13
CA ASP A 182 12.27 -6.31 16.25
C ASP A 182 13.44 -7.28 16.10
N HIS A 183 13.66 -7.79 14.89
CA HIS A 183 14.80 -8.65 14.58
C HIS A 183 16.15 -7.96 14.83
N MET A 184 16.29 -6.69 14.41
CA MET A 184 17.51 -5.92 14.68
C MET A 184 17.75 -5.72 16.18
N ARG A 185 16.68 -5.59 16.95
CA ARG A 185 16.76 -5.49 18.42
C ARG A 185 17.16 -6.81 19.06
N GLU A 186 16.52 -7.90 18.66
CA GLU A 186 16.67 -9.21 19.31
C GLU A 186 17.99 -9.89 18.93
N LYS A 187 18.30 -9.94 17.64
CA LYS A 187 19.46 -10.67 17.13
C LYS A 187 20.73 -9.85 17.16
N HIS A 188 20.64 -8.60 16.74
CA HIS A 188 21.81 -7.72 16.62
C HIS A 188 22.04 -6.79 17.80
N GLN A 189 21.07 -6.73 18.75
CA GLN A 189 21.13 -5.87 19.94
C GLN A 189 21.34 -4.38 19.56
N ILE A 190 20.77 -3.93 18.45
CA ILE A 190 20.76 -2.53 18.04
C ILE A 190 19.36 -2.01 17.86
N LYS A 191 19.17 -0.73 18.19
CA LYS A 191 17.93 0.00 17.93
C LYS A 191 18.07 0.75 16.60
N VAL A 192 17.17 0.47 15.66
CA VAL A 192 17.00 1.19 14.40
C VAL A 192 15.63 1.85 14.35
N GLY A 193 15.48 2.94 13.61
CA GLY A 193 14.18 3.56 13.34
C GLY A 193 13.45 2.90 12.17
N GLU A 194 12.16 3.23 12.01
CA GLU A 194 11.29 2.72 10.94
C GLU A 194 11.90 2.96 9.56
N ARG A 195 12.46 4.16 9.32
CA ARG A 195 13.11 4.48 8.04
C ARG A 195 14.29 3.56 7.72
N THR A 196 15.10 3.20 8.72
CA THR A 196 16.24 2.32 8.53
C THR A 196 15.80 0.88 8.27
N ALA A 197 14.78 0.40 8.99
CA ALA A 197 14.19 -0.92 8.78
C ALA A 197 13.55 -1.03 7.39
N GLU A 198 12.87 0.02 6.93
CA GLU A 198 12.33 0.09 5.56
C GLU A 198 13.44 0.03 4.52
N GLN A 199 14.59 0.69 4.75
CA GLN A 199 15.75 0.57 3.87
C GLN A 199 16.34 -0.84 3.85
N ILE A 200 16.40 -1.53 4.99
CA ILE A 200 16.80 -2.94 5.04
C ILE A 200 15.84 -3.78 4.19
N LYS A 201 14.53 -3.61 4.34
CA LYS A 201 13.51 -4.31 3.57
C LYS A 201 13.69 -4.10 2.06
N ILE A 202 13.92 -2.88 1.61
CA ILE A 202 14.11 -2.55 0.19
C ILE A 202 15.43 -3.15 -0.35
N GLN A 203 16.51 -3.05 0.41
CA GLN A 203 17.84 -3.44 -0.07
C GLN A 203 18.06 -4.96 -0.06
N VAL A 204 17.68 -5.62 1.03
CA VAL A 204 17.95 -7.05 1.25
C VAL A 204 16.70 -7.86 1.57
N GLY A 205 15.51 -7.27 1.46
CA GLY A 205 14.25 -7.98 1.69
C GLY A 205 14.06 -9.13 0.71
N ALA A 206 13.88 -10.32 1.26
CA ALA A 206 13.58 -11.55 0.54
C ALA A 206 12.65 -12.40 1.41
N VAL A 207 11.93 -13.32 0.79
CA VAL A 207 11.04 -14.25 1.49
C VAL A 207 11.26 -15.70 1.05
N TYR A 208 12.29 -15.90 0.25
CA TYR A 208 12.72 -17.21 -0.22
C TYR A 208 14.26 -17.27 -0.25
N ALA A 209 14.83 -18.36 0.26
CA ALA A 209 16.28 -18.48 0.42
C ALA A 209 17.00 -18.79 -0.90
N ASP A 210 16.30 -19.38 -1.86
CA ASP A 210 16.86 -19.79 -3.16
C ASP A 210 16.38 -18.82 -4.25
N ILE A 211 17.05 -17.66 -4.33
CA ILE A 211 16.80 -16.60 -5.30
C ILE A 211 17.99 -16.45 -6.25
N ASP A 212 17.69 -16.21 -7.54
CA ASP A 212 18.72 -16.10 -8.57
C ASP A 212 19.55 -14.82 -8.42
N ASP A 213 18.89 -13.70 -8.07
CA ASP A 213 19.49 -12.37 -7.92
C ASP A 213 19.66 -12.01 -6.44
N ALA A 214 20.53 -12.75 -5.73
CA ALA A 214 20.81 -12.49 -4.34
C ALA A 214 21.48 -11.11 -4.17
N PRO A 215 20.90 -10.19 -3.37
CA PRO A 215 21.50 -8.90 -3.13
C PRO A 215 22.75 -9.04 -2.26
N ALA A 216 23.68 -8.08 -2.39
CA ALA A 216 24.80 -7.97 -1.49
C ALA A 216 24.34 -7.61 -0.07
N ASP A 217 25.12 -8.01 0.92
CA ASP A 217 24.85 -7.69 2.32
C ASP A 217 24.76 -6.17 2.52
N PHE A 218 23.82 -5.74 3.34
CA PHE A 218 23.54 -4.33 3.60
C PHE A 218 24.09 -3.91 4.96
N THR A 219 24.88 -2.84 4.96
CA THR A 219 25.45 -2.27 6.18
C THR A 219 24.51 -1.29 6.84
N VAL A 220 24.24 -1.49 8.12
CA VAL A 220 23.35 -0.67 8.95
C VAL A 220 24.09 -0.15 10.19
N TRP A 221 23.77 1.09 10.56
CA TRP A 221 24.18 1.68 11.83
C TRP A 221 22.99 1.80 12.76
N GLY A 222 23.16 1.39 14.00
CA GLY A 222 22.15 1.53 15.05
C GLY A 222 22.78 1.84 16.41
N ALA A 223 21.95 2.27 17.36
CA ALA A 223 22.40 2.43 18.74
C ALA A 223 22.42 1.05 19.42
N ASN A 224 23.57 0.64 19.94
CA ASN A 224 23.72 -0.56 20.73
C ASN A 224 22.86 -0.44 22.00
N MET A 225 22.08 -1.46 22.29
CA MET A 225 21.13 -1.44 23.42
C MET A 225 21.78 -1.49 24.79
N MET A 226 23.04 -1.95 24.89
CA MET A 226 23.74 -2.08 26.16
C MET A 226 24.43 -0.80 26.61
N ASP A 227 25.08 -0.09 25.68
CA ASP A 227 25.92 1.07 25.96
C ASP A 227 25.54 2.34 25.18
N THR A 228 24.49 2.25 24.36
CA THR A 228 23.99 3.31 23.47
C THR A 228 24.99 3.80 22.42
N MET A 229 26.16 3.17 22.29
CA MET A 229 27.17 3.56 21.31
C MET A 229 26.74 3.15 19.88
N PRO A 230 27.15 3.91 18.86
CA PRO A 230 26.91 3.53 17.48
C PRO A 230 27.57 2.18 17.16
N ARG A 231 26.79 1.26 16.64
CA ARG A 231 27.25 -0.08 16.22
C ARG A 231 26.91 -0.31 14.75
N LYS A 232 27.90 -0.80 14.00
CA LYS A 232 27.75 -1.24 12.62
C LYS A 232 27.40 -2.72 12.58
N VAL A 233 26.40 -3.09 11.76
CA VAL A 233 25.99 -4.47 11.54
C VAL A 233 25.81 -4.69 10.03
N GLU A 234 26.16 -5.88 9.56
CA GLU A 234 25.85 -6.36 8.21
C GLU A 234 24.67 -7.29 8.26
N VAL A 235 23.68 -7.06 7.38
CA VAL A 235 22.42 -7.81 7.30
C VAL A 235 22.32 -8.42 5.91
N ASN A 236 22.03 -9.71 5.83
CA ASN A 236 21.88 -10.42 4.57
C ASN A 236 20.41 -10.83 4.29
N TYR A 237 20.12 -11.13 3.03
CA TYR A 237 18.77 -11.46 2.59
C TYR A 237 18.22 -12.76 3.19
N ARG A 238 19.04 -13.76 3.52
CA ARG A 238 18.58 -15.02 4.11
C ARG A 238 18.09 -14.81 5.52
N GLU A 239 18.80 -13.98 6.26
CA GLU A 239 18.41 -13.57 7.60
C GLU A 239 17.09 -12.83 7.60
N ILE A 240 16.86 -11.94 6.62
CA ILE A 240 15.60 -11.23 6.47
C ILE A 240 14.49 -12.16 6.01
N ALA A 241 14.77 -13.15 5.15
CA ALA A 241 13.79 -14.15 4.77
C ALA A 241 13.29 -14.98 5.96
N GLU A 242 14.17 -15.33 6.90
CA GLU A 242 13.78 -15.99 8.17
C GLU A 242 12.97 -15.04 9.06
N CYS A 243 13.37 -13.78 9.16
CA CYS A 243 12.69 -12.74 9.93
C CYS A 243 11.23 -12.56 9.49
N LEU A 244 10.98 -12.51 8.20
CA LEU A 244 9.67 -12.22 7.60
C LEU A 244 8.76 -13.45 7.49
N ASP A 245 9.25 -14.65 7.77
CA ASP A 245 8.57 -15.92 7.51
C ASP A 245 7.17 -16.00 8.15
N ASN A 246 7.05 -15.52 9.38
CA ASN A 246 5.77 -15.53 10.11
C ASN A 246 4.72 -14.64 9.45
N SER A 247 5.08 -13.41 9.10
CA SER A 247 4.15 -12.45 8.49
C SER A 247 3.78 -12.86 7.06
N ILE A 248 4.73 -13.41 6.29
CA ILE A 248 4.42 -14.00 4.99
C ILE A 248 3.51 -15.22 5.13
N GLY A 249 3.68 -16.03 6.16
CA GLY A 249 2.78 -17.16 6.48
C GLY A 249 1.33 -16.72 6.75
N LYS A 250 1.10 -15.52 7.32
CA LYS A 250 -0.24 -14.94 7.48
C LYS A 250 -0.86 -14.61 6.11
N ILE A 251 -0.08 -13.99 5.21
CA ILE A 251 -0.51 -13.68 3.84
C ILE A 251 -0.84 -14.98 3.08
N GLU A 252 0.03 -16.00 3.15
CA GLU A 252 -0.22 -17.31 2.56
C GLU A 252 -1.52 -17.94 3.08
N SER A 253 -1.79 -17.80 4.37
CA SER A 253 -3.02 -18.33 4.99
C SER A 253 -4.27 -17.60 4.51
N ALA A 254 -4.19 -16.28 4.25
CA ALA A 254 -5.29 -15.51 3.69
C ALA A 254 -5.55 -15.90 2.22
N ILE A 255 -4.50 -16.07 1.42
CA ILE A 255 -4.59 -16.56 0.04
C ILE A 255 -5.29 -17.93 0.01
N LEU A 256 -4.89 -18.84 0.91
CA LEU A 256 -5.51 -20.17 0.99
C LEU A 256 -7.01 -20.07 1.27
N ARG A 257 -7.41 -19.29 2.26
CA ARG A 257 -8.83 -19.12 2.61
C ARG A 257 -9.66 -18.57 1.45
N THR A 258 -9.12 -17.61 0.72
CA THR A 258 -9.80 -17.05 -0.47
C THR A 258 -9.95 -18.11 -1.55
N LEU A 259 -8.90 -18.92 -1.81
CA LEU A 259 -8.96 -20.02 -2.77
C LEU A 259 -9.97 -21.12 -2.37
N GLU A 260 -10.02 -21.47 -1.07
CA GLU A 260 -10.97 -22.45 -0.53
C GLU A 260 -12.42 -21.99 -0.63
N ALA A 261 -12.67 -20.68 -0.51
CA ALA A 261 -14.02 -20.10 -0.63
C ALA A 261 -14.44 -19.86 -2.09
N THR A 262 -13.48 -19.85 -3.02
CA THR A 262 -13.73 -19.57 -4.44
C THR A 262 -14.57 -20.68 -5.09
N PRO A 263 -15.65 -20.31 -5.82
CA PRO A 263 -16.43 -21.27 -6.59
C PRO A 263 -15.57 -22.09 -7.58
N PRO A 264 -15.86 -23.40 -7.77
CA PRO A 264 -15.01 -24.30 -8.57
C PRO A 264 -14.75 -23.83 -10.01
N GLU A 265 -15.74 -23.20 -10.64
CA GLU A 265 -15.61 -22.72 -12.03
C GLU A 265 -14.60 -21.55 -12.11
N LEU A 266 -14.65 -20.61 -11.16
CA LEU A 266 -13.69 -19.51 -11.09
C LEU A 266 -12.31 -19.98 -10.64
N TYR A 267 -12.24 -21.03 -9.80
CA TYR A 267 -10.98 -21.65 -9.45
C TYR A 267 -10.27 -22.23 -10.67
N ALA A 268 -11.02 -22.88 -11.58
CA ALA A 268 -10.48 -23.38 -12.83
C ALA A 268 -9.90 -22.28 -13.73
N ASP A 269 -10.57 -21.12 -13.77
CA ASP A 269 -10.06 -19.93 -14.47
C ASP A 269 -8.76 -19.40 -13.83
N ILE A 270 -8.70 -19.34 -12.49
CA ILE A 270 -7.50 -18.91 -11.77
C ILE A 270 -6.31 -19.84 -12.06
N VAL A 271 -6.55 -21.16 -12.15
CA VAL A 271 -5.50 -22.13 -12.53
C VAL A 271 -4.96 -21.83 -13.93
N ALA A 272 -5.82 -21.43 -14.86
CA ALA A 272 -5.45 -21.12 -16.25
C ALA A 272 -4.77 -19.74 -16.38
N ASN A 273 -5.30 -18.72 -15.69
CA ASN A 273 -4.87 -17.33 -15.81
C ASN A 273 -3.66 -17.00 -14.90
N GLY A 274 -3.51 -17.75 -13.81
CA GLY A 274 -2.59 -17.44 -12.73
C GLY A 274 -3.13 -16.37 -11.77
N VAL A 275 -2.31 -15.99 -10.80
CA VAL A 275 -2.60 -14.98 -9.78
C VAL A 275 -1.68 -13.78 -9.98
N VAL A 276 -2.23 -12.58 -9.96
CA VAL A 276 -1.45 -11.35 -10.13
C VAL A 276 -1.10 -10.77 -8.77
N LEU A 277 0.21 -10.53 -8.55
CA LEU A 277 0.75 -9.85 -7.38
C LEU A 277 0.96 -8.37 -7.68
N THR A 278 0.47 -7.51 -6.82
CA THR A 278 0.64 -6.05 -6.92
C THR A 278 0.91 -5.42 -5.55
N GLY A 279 1.08 -4.10 -5.51
CA GLY A 279 1.51 -3.39 -4.31
C GLY A 279 3.02 -3.46 -4.08
N GLY A 280 3.50 -2.68 -3.12
CA GLY A 280 4.93 -2.60 -2.80
C GLY A 280 5.51 -3.90 -2.24
N GLY A 281 4.70 -4.69 -1.52
CA GLY A 281 5.10 -5.98 -0.96
C GLY A 281 5.34 -7.05 -2.03
N ALA A 282 4.73 -6.93 -3.21
CA ALA A 282 4.98 -7.84 -4.33
C ALA A 282 6.44 -7.80 -4.83
N LEU A 283 7.17 -6.72 -4.49
CA LEU A 283 8.59 -6.54 -4.84
C LEU A 283 9.55 -7.28 -3.90
N LEU A 284 9.07 -7.93 -2.84
CA LEU A 284 9.90 -8.78 -1.99
C LEU A 284 10.46 -9.95 -2.81
N ARG A 285 11.80 -10.09 -2.79
CA ARG A 285 12.49 -11.07 -3.61
C ARG A 285 12.03 -12.49 -3.31
N GLY A 286 11.64 -13.21 -4.35
CA GLY A 286 11.24 -14.61 -4.27
C GLY A 286 9.82 -14.85 -3.76
N LEU A 287 8.99 -13.82 -3.60
CA LEU A 287 7.61 -13.97 -3.16
C LEU A 287 6.78 -14.75 -4.19
N ASP A 288 6.90 -14.42 -5.45
CA ASP A 288 6.28 -15.11 -6.58
C ASP A 288 6.64 -16.60 -6.60
N LYS A 289 7.94 -16.92 -6.46
CA LYS A 289 8.44 -18.30 -6.40
C LYS A 289 7.93 -19.06 -5.18
N ARG A 290 7.94 -18.41 -4.01
CA ARG A 290 7.45 -19.01 -2.77
C ARG A 290 5.97 -19.36 -2.86
N LEU A 291 5.15 -18.43 -3.32
CA LEU A 291 3.71 -18.62 -3.48
C LEU A 291 3.40 -19.66 -4.57
N SER A 292 4.06 -19.58 -5.72
CA SER A 292 3.87 -20.53 -6.81
C SER A 292 4.21 -21.97 -6.37
N LYS A 293 5.30 -22.14 -5.62
CA LYS A 293 5.67 -23.46 -5.08
C LYS A 293 4.69 -23.97 -4.04
N ARG A 294 4.15 -23.10 -3.20
CA ARG A 294 3.23 -23.45 -2.13
C ARG A 294 1.87 -23.88 -2.66
N PHE A 295 1.32 -23.12 -3.62
CA PHE A 295 -0.06 -23.32 -4.11
C PHE A 295 -0.15 -24.14 -5.40
N GLY A 296 0.95 -24.36 -6.11
CA GLY A 296 0.95 -25.01 -7.42
C GLY A 296 0.27 -24.17 -8.51
N LEU A 297 0.14 -22.87 -8.29
CA LEU A 297 -0.43 -21.89 -9.22
C LEU A 297 0.68 -20.96 -9.72
N ASP A 298 0.47 -20.34 -10.87
CA ASP A 298 1.40 -19.35 -11.42
C ASP A 298 1.14 -17.97 -10.80
N PHE A 299 2.06 -17.48 -9.97
CA PHE A 299 2.01 -16.15 -9.37
C PHE A 299 2.91 -15.21 -10.16
N LYS A 300 2.35 -14.11 -10.67
CA LYS A 300 3.06 -13.14 -11.52
C LYS A 300 3.04 -11.75 -10.88
N ILE A 301 4.21 -11.12 -10.80
CA ILE A 301 4.30 -9.72 -10.36
C ILE A 301 3.83 -8.82 -11.50
N ALA A 302 2.95 -7.88 -11.21
CA ALA A 302 2.49 -6.86 -12.16
C ALA A 302 3.67 -6.03 -12.69
N GLU A 303 3.56 -5.51 -13.92
CA GLU A 303 4.62 -4.69 -14.53
C GLU A 303 4.95 -3.43 -13.70
N ASN A 304 3.92 -2.80 -13.15
CA ASN A 304 4.03 -1.59 -12.32
C ASN A 304 3.31 -1.78 -10.99
N PRO A 305 3.79 -2.65 -10.09
CA PRO A 305 3.04 -3.07 -8.91
C PRO A 305 2.75 -1.93 -7.93
N LEU A 306 3.64 -0.94 -7.83
CA LEU A 306 3.47 0.23 -6.97
C LEU A 306 2.35 1.19 -7.44
N HIS A 307 1.97 1.12 -8.71
CA HIS A 307 1.04 2.09 -9.31
C HIS A 307 -0.25 1.45 -9.84
N SER A 308 -0.41 0.14 -9.75
CA SER A 308 -1.55 -0.60 -10.32
C SER A 308 -2.88 -0.03 -9.84
N VAL A 309 -3.06 0.15 -8.55
CA VAL A 309 -4.28 0.73 -7.94
C VAL A 309 -4.55 2.13 -8.47
N ALA A 310 -3.53 2.99 -8.47
CA ALA A 310 -3.65 4.36 -8.96
C ALA A 310 -4.01 4.41 -10.46
N ILE A 311 -3.36 3.57 -11.29
CA ILE A 311 -3.64 3.46 -12.73
C ILE A 311 -5.09 3.03 -12.95
N GLY A 312 -5.54 1.98 -12.26
CA GLY A 312 -6.92 1.51 -12.36
C GLY A 312 -7.95 2.54 -11.90
N THR A 313 -7.65 3.27 -10.83
CA THR A 313 -8.48 4.40 -10.36
C THR A 313 -8.61 5.48 -11.44
N GLY A 314 -7.53 5.78 -12.16
CA GLY A 314 -7.51 6.71 -13.29
C GLY A 314 -8.36 6.22 -14.48
N ILE A 315 -8.28 4.94 -14.80
CA ILE A 315 -9.10 4.29 -15.85
C ILE A 315 -10.58 4.31 -15.43
N ALA A 316 -10.88 4.01 -14.16
CA ALA A 316 -12.24 4.03 -13.63
C ALA A 316 -12.87 5.43 -13.71
N LEU A 317 -12.11 6.48 -13.43
CA LEU A 317 -12.58 7.87 -13.56
C LEU A 317 -13.06 8.20 -14.97
N LYS A 318 -12.39 7.70 -16.00
CA LYS A 318 -12.79 7.91 -17.41
C LYS A 318 -14.03 7.11 -17.79
N ASN A 319 -14.23 5.98 -17.16
CA ASN A 319 -15.28 5.01 -17.47
C ASN A 319 -16.40 4.97 -16.42
N ILE A 320 -16.64 6.07 -15.71
CA ILE A 320 -17.64 6.15 -14.62
C ILE A 320 -19.02 5.65 -15.05
N HIS A 321 -19.41 5.87 -16.30
CA HIS A 321 -20.73 5.44 -16.81
C HIS A 321 -20.77 3.97 -17.22
N ASN A 322 -19.62 3.33 -17.37
CA ASN A 322 -19.52 1.94 -17.81
C ASN A 322 -19.29 0.98 -16.62
N PHE A 323 -18.81 1.49 -15.50
CA PHE A 323 -18.47 0.70 -14.33
C PHE A 323 -19.52 0.87 -13.24
N ASN A 324 -20.48 -0.09 -13.17
CA ASN A 324 -21.58 -0.08 -12.20
C ASN A 324 -21.13 -0.37 -10.76
N PHE A 325 -19.91 -0.81 -10.56
CA PHE A 325 -19.31 -1.10 -9.25
C PHE A 325 -18.70 0.14 -8.58
N LEU A 326 -18.70 1.29 -9.27
CA LEU A 326 -18.35 2.56 -8.64
C LEU A 326 -19.53 3.06 -7.81
N PHE A 327 -19.26 3.47 -6.59
CA PHE A 327 -20.29 3.96 -5.67
C PHE A 327 -19.92 5.34 -5.08
N ARG A 328 -20.95 6.01 -4.54
CA ARG A 328 -20.83 7.34 -3.93
C ARG A 328 -20.95 7.29 -2.42
#